data_449cef066414ac35e00dbd2fde5eee91
#
_entry.id   449cef066414ac35e00dbd2fde5eee91
#
_cell.length_a   1.000
_cell.length_b   1.000
_cell.length_c   1.000
_cell.angle_alpha   90.00
_cell.angle_beta   90.00
_cell.angle_gamma   90.00
#
_symmetry.space_group_name_H-M   'P 1'
#
loop_
_entity.id
_entity.type
_entity.pdbx_description
1 polymer ?
#
loop_
_entity_poly.entity_id
_entity_poly.type
_entity_poly.pdbx_seq_one_letter_code
_entity_poly.pdbx_strand_id
1 'polypeptide(L)'
;MNLAGTGWAHVNALRRKGVDARLLVFWPQKWRPEEYDINLDLPRSGLLRQQAVQWRALARYLPQADIFHFYFGKTLVPKSLNLPILRAARKKSVMQFLGDDIRGKTLHELEYRKKFDAWIVGSYAATRWVPDATAVIPPGLDLRDYESDPPVERDRPLVVHAPSDLEKKGTRHVIAACAQLPVDLDVVHGVPHEEAVERFKRADIVVDQMHYHWHGVFAIESMAYGKPVVTHLDPQAVAQTEEAFGVKVPIVSATKDDLVEKLRPLIDSFELRKRVGAEGRAYVERVHDLDKVADRFIELYASIL
;
A
#
# COMPACT_ATOMS: atom_id res chain seq x y z
N MET A 1 -10.00 10.18 -1.44
CA MET A 1 -8.57 10.44 -1.74
C MET A 1 -8.00 9.17 -2.35
N ASN A 2 -7.42 9.25 -3.57
CA ASN A 2 -6.84 8.08 -4.27
C ASN A 2 -5.33 8.01 -4.03
N LEU A 3 -4.90 7.71 -2.79
CA LEU A 3 -3.47 7.67 -2.46
C LEU A 3 -2.78 6.53 -3.24
N ALA A 4 -1.70 6.87 -3.93
CA ALA A 4 -0.90 5.96 -4.77
C ALA A 4 -1.72 5.11 -5.77
N GLY A 5 -2.88 5.62 -6.24
CA GLY A 5 -3.75 4.87 -7.17
C GLY A 5 -4.55 3.73 -6.53
N THR A 6 -4.41 3.50 -5.21
CA THR A 6 -5.00 2.35 -4.52
C THR A 6 -6.52 2.25 -4.71
N GLY A 7 -7.25 3.37 -4.55
CA GLY A 7 -8.71 3.37 -4.70
C GLY A 7 -9.16 3.05 -6.12
N TRP A 8 -8.44 3.56 -7.14
CA TRP A 8 -8.75 3.29 -8.54
C TRP A 8 -8.47 1.84 -8.91
N ALA A 9 -7.33 1.30 -8.48
CA ALA A 9 -7.00 -0.10 -8.68
C ALA A 9 -8.06 -1.03 -8.05
N HIS A 10 -8.46 -0.78 -6.82
CA HIS A 10 -9.50 -1.56 -6.13
C HIS A 10 -10.85 -1.51 -6.86
N VAL A 11 -11.32 -0.33 -7.28
CA VAL A 11 -12.58 -0.18 -8.00
C VAL A 11 -12.55 -0.97 -9.32
N ASN A 12 -11.47 -0.87 -10.08
CA ASN A 12 -11.34 -1.59 -11.35
C ASN A 12 -11.30 -3.12 -11.15
N ALA A 13 -10.63 -3.60 -10.09
CA ALA A 13 -10.63 -5.03 -9.78
C ALA A 13 -12.01 -5.53 -9.33
N LEU A 14 -12.72 -4.79 -8.48
CA LEU A 14 -14.07 -5.10 -8.07
C LEU A 14 -15.04 -5.15 -9.27
N ARG A 15 -14.90 -4.24 -10.24
CA ARG A 15 -15.68 -4.24 -11.49
C ARG A 15 -15.42 -5.48 -12.33
N ARG A 16 -14.17 -5.93 -12.43
CA ARG A 16 -13.83 -7.17 -13.13
C ARG A 16 -14.52 -8.40 -12.51
N LYS A 17 -14.80 -8.33 -11.21
CA LYS A 17 -15.52 -9.36 -10.44
C LYS A 17 -17.06 -9.15 -10.45
N GLY A 18 -17.57 -8.19 -11.23
CA GLY A 18 -19.02 -7.96 -11.38
C GLY A 18 -19.63 -7.04 -10.30
N VAL A 19 -18.82 -6.39 -9.46
CA VAL A 19 -19.31 -5.41 -8.47
C VAL A 19 -19.48 -4.03 -9.12
N ASP A 20 -20.66 -3.40 -8.99
CA ASP A 20 -20.81 -1.97 -9.37
C ASP A 20 -20.10 -1.08 -8.36
N ALA A 21 -18.84 -0.80 -8.63
CA ALA A 21 -17.99 -0.01 -7.77
C ALA A 21 -17.61 1.32 -8.46
N ARG A 22 -17.57 2.40 -7.69
CA ARG A 22 -17.22 3.74 -8.18
C ARG A 22 -16.30 4.46 -7.23
N LEU A 23 -15.28 5.12 -7.77
CA LEU A 23 -14.35 5.94 -7.00
C LEU A 23 -14.78 7.41 -7.00
N LEU A 24 -15.08 7.94 -5.83
CA LEU A 24 -15.31 9.36 -5.60
C LEU A 24 -14.08 10.00 -4.97
N VAL A 25 -13.59 11.08 -5.55
CA VAL A 25 -12.48 11.88 -5.02
C VAL A 25 -12.92 13.31 -4.73
N PHE A 26 -12.26 13.96 -3.76
CA PHE A 26 -12.47 15.38 -3.47
C PHE A 26 -11.75 16.28 -4.47
N TRP A 27 -10.57 15.84 -4.89
CA TRP A 27 -9.73 16.44 -5.93
C TRP A 27 -8.97 15.34 -6.65
N PRO A 28 -8.67 15.49 -7.94
CA PRO A 28 -7.76 14.62 -8.68
C PRO A 28 -6.38 14.64 -8.05
N GLN A 29 -5.65 13.57 -8.20
CA GLN A 29 -4.23 13.54 -7.83
C GLN A 29 -3.36 14.18 -8.91
N LYS A 30 -2.33 14.91 -8.49
CA LYS A 30 -1.41 15.61 -9.41
C LYS A 30 -0.76 14.65 -10.43
N TRP A 31 -0.40 13.45 -10.00
CA TRP A 31 0.34 12.48 -10.80
C TRP A 31 -0.55 11.43 -11.49
N ARG A 32 -1.86 11.41 -11.18
CA ARG A 32 -2.87 10.49 -11.71
C ARG A 32 -4.20 11.22 -11.85
N PRO A 33 -4.27 12.22 -12.75
CA PRO A 33 -5.40 13.16 -12.81
C PRO A 33 -6.70 12.55 -13.31
N GLU A 34 -6.65 11.37 -13.96
CA GLU A 34 -7.82 10.72 -14.58
C GLU A 34 -8.32 9.48 -13.80
N GLU A 35 -7.68 9.13 -12.67
CA GLU A 35 -8.03 7.94 -11.89
C GLU A 35 -9.19 8.21 -10.93
N TYR A 36 -10.39 8.43 -11.44
CA TYR A 36 -11.65 8.55 -10.67
C TYR A 36 -12.88 8.44 -11.58
N ASP A 37 -14.05 8.13 -10.99
CA ASP A 37 -15.34 8.21 -11.68
C ASP A 37 -16.05 9.51 -11.36
N ILE A 38 -15.87 10.00 -10.14
CA ILE A 38 -16.57 11.17 -9.61
C ILE A 38 -15.54 12.08 -8.95
N ASN A 39 -15.35 13.26 -9.53
CA ASN A 39 -14.59 14.33 -8.91
C ASN A 39 -15.54 15.37 -8.34
N LEU A 40 -15.45 15.65 -7.04
CA LEU A 40 -16.26 16.69 -6.42
C LEU A 40 -15.73 18.09 -6.68
N ASP A 41 -14.47 18.20 -7.06
CA ASP A 41 -13.77 19.46 -7.29
C ASP A 41 -14.07 20.50 -6.19
N LEU A 42 -13.84 20.09 -4.93
CA LEU A 42 -14.21 20.92 -3.78
C LEU A 42 -13.54 22.29 -3.88
N PRO A 43 -14.28 23.39 -3.61
CA PRO A 43 -13.70 24.73 -3.59
C PRO A 43 -12.48 24.78 -2.67
N ARG A 44 -11.38 25.38 -3.11
CA ARG A 44 -10.14 25.50 -2.31
C ARG A 44 -10.28 26.39 -1.09
N SER A 45 -11.32 27.23 -1.03
CA SER A 45 -11.67 28.12 0.08
C SER A 45 -13.18 28.12 0.33
N GLY A 46 -13.58 28.43 1.56
CA GLY A 46 -14.98 28.53 1.96
C GLY A 46 -15.58 27.22 2.45
N LEU A 47 -15.46 26.96 3.77
CA LEU A 47 -15.98 25.75 4.41
C LEU A 47 -17.45 25.47 4.09
N LEU A 48 -18.31 26.49 4.07
CA LEU A 48 -19.73 26.33 3.76
C LEU A 48 -19.97 25.82 2.34
N ARG A 49 -19.18 26.32 1.36
CA ARG A 49 -19.27 25.86 -0.02
C ARG A 49 -18.79 24.41 -0.14
N GLN A 50 -17.67 24.06 0.51
CA GLN A 50 -17.19 22.67 0.55
C GLN A 50 -18.25 21.75 1.13
N GLN A 51 -18.81 22.11 2.28
CA GLN A 51 -19.86 21.33 2.94
C GLN A 51 -21.08 21.18 2.02
N ALA A 52 -21.53 22.23 1.36
CA ALA A 52 -22.67 22.17 0.44
C ALA A 52 -22.44 21.15 -0.70
N VAL A 53 -21.24 21.11 -1.28
CA VAL A 53 -20.88 20.13 -2.31
C VAL A 53 -20.87 18.72 -1.75
N GLN A 54 -20.26 18.53 -0.58
CA GLN A 54 -20.19 17.22 0.08
C GLN A 54 -21.59 16.70 0.47
N TRP A 55 -22.46 17.53 1.00
CA TRP A 55 -23.85 17.16 1.34
C TRP A 55 -24.67 16.80 0.10
N ARG A 56 -24.54 17.58 -1.00
CA ARG A 56 -25.19 17.24 -2.27
C ARG A 56 -24.70 15.88 -2.80
N ALA A 57 -23.39 15.61 -2.70
CA ALA A 57 -22.84 14.34 -3.10
C ALA A 57 -23.40 13.19 -2.23
N LEU A 58 -23.43 13.36 -0.90
CA LEU A 58 -24.04 12.36 -0.01
C LEU A 58 -25.50 12.08 -0.39
N ALA A 59 -26.32 13.13 -0.53
CA ALA A 59 -27.73 12.98 -0.91
C ALA A 59 -27.91 12.26 -2.26
N ARG A 60 -27.03 12.55 -3.24
CA ARG A 60 -27.08 11.95 -4.58
C ARG A 60 -26.70 10.47 -4.56
N TYR A 61 -25.62 10.11 -3.85
CA TYR A 61 -25.07 8.76 -3.92
C TYR A 61 -25.58 7.82 -2.83
N LEU A 62 -26.17 8.33 -1.76
CA LEU A 62 -26.75 7.53 -0.67
C LEU A 62 -27.74 6.46 -1.17
N PRO A 63 -28.69 6.73 -2.08
CA PRO A 63 -29.60 5.70 -2.57
C PRO A 63 -28.95 4.73 -3.58
N GLN A 64 -27.78 5.05 -4.12
CA GLN A 64 -27.15 4.33 -5.21
C GLN A 64 -26.13 3.27 -4.76
N ALA A 65 -25.71 3.29 -3.51
CA ALA A 65 -24.70 2.37 -3.00
C ALA A 65 -25.20 1.64 -1.76
N ASP A 66 -24.83 0.38 -1.60
CA ASP A 66 -25.10 -0.40 -0.39
C ASP A 66 -23.97 -0.29 0.61
N ILE A 67 -22.73 -0.11 0.13
CA ILE A 67 -21.52 0.01 0.93
C ILE A 67 -20.78 1.31 0.59
N PHE A 68 -20.39 2.05 1.62
CA PHE A 68 -19.52 3.21 1.54
C PHE A 68 -18.14 2.85 2.10
N HIS A 69 -17.15 2.67 1.21
CA HIS A 69 -15.78 2.37 1.60
C HIS A 69 -14.95 3.65 1.65
N PHE A 70 -14.47 3.98 2.82
CA PHE A 70 -13.70 5.19 3.11
C PHE A 70 -12.23 4.88 3.31
N TYR A 71 -11.38 5.82 2.91
CA TYR A 71 -9.93 5.71 3.04
C TYR A 71 -9.36 6.81 3.93
N PHE A 72 -8.27 6.51 4.60
CA PHE A 72 -7.43 7.48 5.28
C PHE A 72 -8.14 8.27 6.38
N GLY A 73 -9.02 7.63 7.12
CA GLY A 73 -9.75 8.24 8.23
C GLY A 73 -10.73 9.34 7.82
N LYS A 74 -11.04 9.50 6.52
CA LYS A 74 -11.94 10.55 6.00
C LYS A 74 -13.26 9.96 5.54
N THR A 75 -14.33 10.75 5.72
CA THR A 75 -15.68 10.47 5.24
C THR A 75 -16.16 11.60 4.33
N LEU A 76 -17.27 11.40 3.62
CA LEU A 76 -17.79 12.36 2.66
C LEU A 76 -18.23 13.68 3.34
N VAL A 77 -18.92 13.58 4.46
CA VAL A 77 -19.25 14.70 5.38
C VAL A 77 -18.67 14.38 6.76
N PRO A 78 -18.72 15.28 7.75
CA PRO A 78 -18.16 14.98 9.08
C PRO A 78 -18.63 13.63 9.63
N LYS A 79 -17.72 12.82 10.17
CA LYS A 79 -17.98 11.44 10.65
C LYS A 79 -19.16 11.36 11.62
N SER A 80 -19.31 12.37 12.50
CA SER A 80 -20.40 12.45 13.47
C SER A 80 -21.79 12.51 12.84
N LEU A 81 -21.89 12.93 11.58
CA LEU A 81 -23.13 13.01 10.81
C LEU A 81 -23.18 11.92 9.73
N ASN A 82 -22.08 11.66 9.05
CA ASN A 82 -22.02 10.69 7.96
C ASN A 82 -22.48 9.29 8.41
N LEU A 83 -21.88 8.76 9.48
CA LEU A 83 -22.14 7.39 9.93
C LEU A 83 -23.57 7.18 10.46
N PRO A 84 -24.16 8.07 11.30
CA PRO A 84 -25.57 7.96 11.66
C PRO A 84 -26.53 7.98 10.45
N ILE A 85 -26.24 8.82 9.43
CA ILE A 85 -27.06 8.88 8.21
C ILE A 85 -26.98 7.57 7.43
N LEU A 86 -25.77 7.04 7.22
CA LEU A 86 -25.60 5.73 6.56
C LEU A 86 -26.37 4.63 7.28
N ARG A 87 -26.24 4.58 8.61
CA ARG A 87 -26.96 3.61 9.45
C ARG A 87 -28.47 3.76 9.35
N ALA A 88 -29.02 4.99 9.42
CA ALA A 88 -30.43 5.26 9.26
C ALA A 88 -30.95 4.85 7.88
N ALA A 89 -30.12 5.00 6.85
CA ALA A 89 -30.42 4.56 5.47
C ALA A 89 -30.16 3.06 5.25
N ARG A 90 -29.77 2.30 6.29
CA ARG A 90 -29.37 0.88 6.21
C ARG A 90 -28.21 0.62 5.22
N LYS A 91 -27.29 1.58 5.09
CA LYS A 91 -26.08 1.45 4.28
C LYS A 91 -24.90 1.08 5.16
N LYS A 92 -24.02 0.23 4.64
CA LYS A 92 -22.84 -0.24 5.33
C LYS A 92 -21.65 0.69 5.12
N SER A 93 -20.72 0.68 6.05
CA SER A 93 -19.56 1.56 6.05
C SER A 93 -18.28 0.79 6.38
N VAL A 94 -17.26 0.94 5.54
CA VAL A 94 -15.93 0.36 5.74
C VAL A 94 -14.90 1.50 5.83
N MET A 95 -13.97 1.39 6.77
CA MET A 95 -12.81 2.29 6.87
C MET A 95 -11.53 1.53 6.58
N GLN A 96 -10.79 1.95 5.54
CA GLN A 96 -9.47 1.42 5.26
C GLN A 96 -8.38 2.39 5.70
N PHE A 97 -7.50 1.89 6.57
CA PHE A 97 -6.31 2.62 7.01
C PHE A 97 -5.13 2.27 6.11
N LEU A 98 -4.34 3.30 5.75
CA LEU A 98 -3.23 3.17 4.80
C LEU A 98 -1.84 3.32 5.46
N GLY A 99 -1.78 3.55 6.77
CA GLY A 99 -0.55 3.60 7.54
C GLY A 99 -0.27 4.96 8.16
N ASP A 100 -0.02 6.03 7.38
CA ASP A 100 0.27 7.36 7.94
C ASP A 100 -0.91 7.97 8.73
N ASP A 101 -2.10 7.48 8.49
CA ASP A 101 -3.32 7.85 9.21
C ASP A 101 -3.48 7.16 10.58
N ILE A 102 -2.66 6.14 10.86
CA ILE A 102 -2.67 5.41 12.14
C ILE A 102 -1.34 5.40 12.87
N ARG A 103 -0.22 5.54 12.16
CA ARG A 103 1.11 5.53 12.79
C ARG A 103 1.25 6.61 13.85
N GLY A 104 1.73 6.21 15.02
CA GLY A 104 1.94 7.11 16.16
C GLY A 104 0.67 7.58 16.86
N LYS A 105 -0.51 7.12 16.41
CA LYS A 105 -1.78 7.42 17.09
C LYS A 105 -2.08 6.41 18.18
N THR A 106 -2.73 6.91 19.22
CA THR A 106 -3.27 6.10 20.31
C THR A 106 -4.59 5.43 19.92
N LEU A 107 -4.96 4.35 20.58
CA LEU A 107 -6.25 3.70 20.38
C LEU A 107 -7.44 4.65 20.65
N HIS A 108 -7.27 5.61 21.56
CA HIS A 108 -8.29 6.62 21.86
C HIS A 108 -8.52 7.56 20.67
N GLU A 109 -7.47 8.04 20.01
CA GLU A 109 -7.60 8.88 18.81
C GLU A 109 -8.25 8.14 17.64
N LEU A 110 -8.14 6.81 17.63
CA LEU A 110 -8.72 5.93 16.62
C LEU A 110 -10.06 5.31 17.03
N GLU A 111 -10.63 5.69 18.19
CA GLU A 111 -11.88 5.12 18.73
C GLU A 111 -13.06 5.25 17.76
N TYR A 112 -13.06 6.29 16.92
CA TYR A 112 -14.07 6.49 15.89
C TYR A 112 -14.21 5.32 14.90
N ARG A 113 -13.19 4.45 14.76
CA ARG A 113 -13.23 3.29 13.87
C ARG A 113 -14.37 2.34 14.24
N LYS A 114 -14.64 2.15 15.52
CA LYS A 114 -15.70 1.28 16.04
C LYS A 114 -17.13 1.72 15.65
N LYS A 115 -17.27 2.90 15.04
CA LYS A 115 -18.55 3.38 14.49
C LYS A 115 -18.80 2.92 13.07
N PHE A 116 -17.80 2.34 12.38
CA PHE A 116 -17.95 1.70 11.08
C PHE A 116 -18.42 0.25 11.24
N ASP A 117 -18.99 -0.33 10.19
CA ASP A 117 -19.37 -1.75 10.17
C ASP A 117 -18.13 -2.65 10.07
N ALA A 118 -17.08 -2.17 9.37
CA ALA A 118 -15.76 -2.81 9.34
C ALA A 118 -14.65 -1.76 9.24
N TRP A 119 -13.46 -2.11 9.78
CA TRP A 119 -12.24 -1.32 9.61
C TRP A 119 -11.05 -2.23 9.36
N ILE A 120 -10.28 -1.89 8.33
CA ILE A 120 -9.23 -2.74 7.79
C ILE A 120 -7.87 -2.04 7.75
N VAL A 121 -6.83 -2.83 7.84
CA VAL A 121 -5.44 -2.41 7.70
C VAL A 121 -4.74 -3.17 6.57
N GLY A 122 -3.66 -2.60 6.02
CA GLY A 122 -2.94 -3.16 4.88
C GLY A 122 -1.88 -4.21 5.22
N SER A 123 -1.60 -4.46 6.48
CA SER A 123 -0.60 -5.45 6.91
C SER A 123 -0.78 -5.86 8.36
N TYR A 124 -0.26 -7.02 8.74
CA TYR A 124 -0.19 -7.44 10.14
C TYR A 124 0.71 -6.52 10.98
N ALA A 125 1.73 -5.91 10.41
CA ALA A 125 2.52 -4.89 11.12
C ALA A 125 1.67 -3.66 11.53
N ALA A 126 0.60 -3.35 10.82
CA ALA A 126 -0.29 -2.25 11.14
C ALA A 126 -1.25 -2.57 12.29
N THR A 127 -1.45 -3.85 12.64
CA THR A 127 -2.30 -4.24 13.77
C THR A 127 -1.76 -3.78 15.12
N ARG A 128 -0.47 -3.44 15.21
CA ARG A 128 0.10 -2.81 16.42
C ARG A 128 -0.60 -1.49 16.79
N TRP A 129 -1.16 -0.75 15.82
CA TRP A 129 -1.94 0.49 16.04
C TRP A 129 -3.44 0.25 16.03
N VAL A 130 -3.90 -0.81 15.35
CA VAL A 130 -5.32 -1.19 15.22
C VAL A 130 -5.44 -2.70 15.47
N PRO A 131 -5.26 -3.15 16.74
CA PRO A 131 -5.21 -4.59 17.07
C PRO A 131 -6.55 -5.30 16.87
N ASP A 132 -7.64 -4.56 16.83
CA ASP A 132 -9.01 -5.01 16.62
C ASP A 132 -9.49 -4.78 15.18
N ALA A 133 -8.56 -4.70 14.21
CA ALA A 133 -8.94 -4.61 12.79
C ALA A 133 -9.85 -5.79 12.39
N THR A 134 -10.93 -5.48 11.68
CA THR A 134 -11.89 -6.49 11.22
C THR A 134 -11.24 -7.46 10.23
N ALA A 135 -10.33 -6.94 9.41
CA ALA A 135 -9.54 -7.74 8.48
C ALA A 135 -8.19 -7.07 8.17
N VAL A 136 -7.22 -7.89 7.75
CA VAL A 136 -5.97 -7.45 7.15
C VAL A 136 -6.06 -7.74 5.66
N ILE A 137 -6.15 -6.69 4.83
CA ILE A 137 -6.22 -6.80 3.37
C ILE A 137 -5.01 -6.06 2.80
N PRO A 138 -3.99 -6.80 2.31
CA PRO A 138 -2.77 -6.21 1.75
C PRO A 138 -3.06 -5.33 0.52
N PRO A 139 -2.20 -4.33 0.23
CA PRO A 139 -2.29 -3.58 -1.02
C PRO A 139 -2.25 -4.51 -2.24
N GLY A 140 -3.16 -4.28 -3.18
CA GLY A 140 -3.20 -5.01 -4.44
C GLY A 140 -2.36 -4.33 -5.52
N LEU A 141 -1.75 -5.14 -6.39
CA LEU A 141 -1.01 -4.71 -7.57
C LEU A 141 -1.58 -5.41 -8.81
N ASP A 142 -1.85 -4.65 -9.86
CA ASP A 142 -2.29 -5.24 -11.12
C ASP A 142 -1.11 -5.87 -11.84
N LEU A 143 -0.94 -7.17 -11.65
CA LEU A 143 0.23 -7.90 -12.16
C LEU A 143 0.31 -8.00 -13.68
N ARG A 144 -0.75 -7.63 -14.40
CA ARG A 144 -0.75 -7.55 -15.87
C ARG A 144 0.15 -6.44 -16.39
N ASP A 145 0.42 -5.43 -15.55
CA ASP A 145 1.29 -4.31 -15.87
C ASP A 145 2.77 -4.59 -15.52
N TYR A 146 3.07 -5.77 -14.94
CA TYR A 146 4.39 -6.12 -14.40
C TYR A 146 4.94 -7.40 -15.04
N GLU A 147 5.66 -7.25 -16.13
CA GLU A 147 6.45 -8.34 -16.70
C GLU A 147 7.69 -8.61 -15.85
N SER A 148 7.99 -9.89 -15.63
CA SER A 148 9.17 -10.28 -14.84
C SER A 148 10.46 -9.83 -15.53
N ASP A 149 11.29 -9.12 -14.79
CA ASP A 149 12.60 -8.60 -15.22
C ASP A 149 13.63 -8.87 -14.11
N PRO A 150 14.10 -10.13 -13.98
CA PRO A 150 14.97 -10.55 -12.89
C PRO A 150 16.32 -9.82 -12.89
N PRO A 151 17.09 -9.86 -11.78
CA PRO A 151 18.42 -9.26 -11.72
C PRO A 151 19.36 -9.87 -12.79
N VAL A 152 20.29 -9.06 -13.26
CA VAL A 152 21.33 -9.51 -14.18
C VAL A 152 22.67 -9.72 -13.46
N GLU A 153 23.55 -10.53 -14.02
CA GLU A 153 24.89 -10.72 -13.47
C GLU A 153 25.78 -9.53 -13.78
N ARG A 154 26.41 -8.97 -12.75
CA ARG A 154 27.32 -7.82 -12.82
C ARG A 154 28.42 -7.96 -11.79
N ASP A 155 29.62 -7.46 -12.11
CA ASP A 155 30.73 -7.38 -11.16
C ASP A 155 30.40 -6.49 -9.96
N ARG A 156 29.63 -5.42 -10.19
CA ARG A 156 29.09 -4.53 -9.17
C ARG A 156 27.57 -4.49 -9.30
N PRO A 157 26.84 -5.20 -8.43
CA PRO A 157 25.37 -5.17 -8.47
C PRO A 157 24.82 -3.77 -8.21
N LEU A 158 23.76 -3.41 -8.94
CA LEU A 158 23.05 -2.15 -8.76
C LEU A 158 22.03 -2.28 -7.62
N VAL A 159 22.25 -1.55 -6.54
CA VAL A 159 21.28 -1.36 -5.45
C VAL A 159 20.40 -0.16 -5.78
N VAL A 160 19.09 -0.34 -5.76
CA VAL A 160 18.13 0.75 -5.93
C VAL A 160 17.38 1.00 -4.62
N HIS A 161 17.30 2.28 -4.24
CA HIS A 161 16.52 2.76 -3.11
C HIS A 161 15.62 3.92 -3.57
N ALA A 162 14.28 3.77 -3.43
CA ALA A 162 13.33 4.75 -3.94
C ALA A 162 12.41 5.30 -2.84
N PRO A 163 12.93 6.17 -1.98
CA PRO A 163 12.18 6.71 -0.85
C PRO A 163 11.21 7.81 -1.29
N SER A 164 9.97 7.76 -0.83
CA SER A 164 9.02 8.88 -0.91
C SER A 164 9.42 10.05 0.01
N ASP A 165 10.18 9.75 1.07
CA ASP A 165 10.73 10.70 2.05
C ASP A 165 12.06 10.14 2.54
N LEU A 166 13.14 10.90 2.30
CA LEU A 166 14.51 10.47 2.57
C LEU A 166 14.77 10.16 4.05
N GLU A 167 14.22 10.99 4.94
CA GLU A 167 14.43 10.83 6.38
C GLU A 167 13.60 9.68 6.96
N LYS A 168 12.30 9.68 6.67
CA LYS A 168 11.37 8.65 7.18
C LYS A 168 11.72 7.24 6.70
N LYS A 169 12.30 7.13 5.50
CA LYS A 169 12.72 5.84 4.93
C LYS A 169 14.13 5.42 5.34
N GLY A 170 14.89 6.30 6.00
CA GLY A 170 16.23 6.00 6.50
C GLY A 170 17.30 5.95 5.42
N THR A 171 17.17 6.74 4.35
CA THR A 171 18.08 6.80 3.20
C THR A 171 19.53 6.94 3.59
N ARG A 172 19.85 7.73 4.63
CA ARG A 172 21.22 7.90 5.13
C ARG A 172 21.89 6.57 5.50
N HIS A 173 21.13 5.62 6.04
CA HIS A 173 21.64 4.31 6.43
C HIS A 173 21.91 3.43 5.21
N VAL A 174 21.08 3.53 4.17
CA VAL A 174 21.29 2.83 2.90
C VAL A 174 22.55 3.35 2.21
N ILE A 175 22.73 4.67 2.11
CA ILE A 175 23.94 5.29 1.55
C ILE A 175 25.18 4.86 2.31
N ALA A 176 25.16 4.91 3.65
CA ALA A 176 26.29 4.54 4.48
C ALA A 176 26.65 3.05 4.38
N ALA A 177 25.66 2.16 4.22
CA ALA A 177 25.90 0.73 4.03
C ALA A 177 26.48 0.44 2.64
N CYS A 178 25.89 0.99 1.57
CA CYS A 178 26.38 0.79 0.21
C CYS A 178 27.80 1.33 -0.01
N ALA A 179 28.17 2.41 0.66
CA ALA A 179 29.54 2.95 0.59
C ALA A 179 30.64 1.99 1.13
N GLN A 180 30.26 0.97 1.90
CA GLN A 180 31.16 -0.05 2.46
C GLN A 180 31.18 -1.35 1.64
N LEU A 181 30.43 -1.41 0.54
CA LEU A 181 30.19 -2.64 -0.24
C LEU A 181 30.56 -2.43 -1.72
N PRO A 182 30.95 -3.48 -2.44
CA PRO A 182 31.26 -3.39 -3.87
C PRO A 182 29.98 -3.35 -4.73
N VAL A 183 29.16 -2.31 -4.55
CA VAL A 183 27.91 -2.09 -5.27
C VAL A 183 27.87 -0.70 -5.89
N ASP A 184 26.98 -0.53 -6.87
CA ASP A 184 26.55 0.78 -7.32
C ASP A 184 25.20 1.10 -6.65
N LEU A 185 24.99 2.36 -6.26
CA LEU A 185 23.77 2.81 -5.60
C LEU A 185 23.04 3.83 -6.45
N ASP A 186 21.75 3.59 -6.69
CA ASP A 186 20.84 4.53 -7.30
C ASP A 186 19.75 4.95 -6.29
N VAL A 187 19.74 6.22 -5.87
CA VAL A 187 18.71 6.80 -5.01
C VAL A 187 17.69 7.53 -5.87
N VAL A 188 16.51 6.94 -6.02
CA VAL A 188 15.43 7.45 -6.85
C VAL A 188 14.49 8.31 -6.02
N HIS A 189 14.58 9.63 -6.15
CA HIS A 189 13.75 10.56 -5.37
C HIS A 189 13.36 11.79 -6.19
N GLY A 190 12.10 12.23 -6.04
CA GLY A 190 11.62 13.46 -6.68
C GLY A 190 11.39 13.36 -8.19
N VAL A 191 11.37 12.17 -8.76
CA VAL A 191 11.12 11.90 -10.19
C VAL A 191 9.67 11.44 -10.44
N PRO A 192 9.15 11.54 -11.67
CA PRO A 192 7.87 10.94 -12.05
C PRO A 192 7.86 9.43 -11.83
N HIS A 193 6.67 8.85 -11.58
CA HIS A 193 6.55 7.42 -11.30
C HIS A 193 7.06 6.54 -12.46
N GLU A 194 6.79 6.92 -13.70
CA GLU A 194 7.26 6.19 -14.90
C GLU A 194 8.79 6.11 -14.95
N GLU A 195 9.48 7.23 -14.69
CA GLU A 195 10.94 7.25 -14.61
C GLU A 195 11.45 6.39 -13.44
N ALA A 196 10.77 6.45 -12.30
CA ALA A 196 11.12 5.62 -11.15
C ALA A 196 11.01 4.13 -11.50
N VAL A 197 9.95 3.70 -12.18
CA VAL A 197 9.74 2.31 -12.62
C VAL A 197 10.88 1.83 -13.52
N GLU A 198 11.31 2.63 -14.51
CA GLU A 198 12.43 2.27 -15.38
C GLU A 198 13.77 2.10 -14.60
N ARG A 199 13.94 2.86 -13.52
CA ARG A 199 15.09 2.70 -12.62
C ARG A 199 14.96 1.46 -11.73
N PHE A 200 13.74 1.11 -11.27
CA PHE A 200 13.49 -0.12 -10.50
C PHE A 200 13.78 -1.37 -11.31
N LYS A 201 13.38 -1.42 -12.58
CA LYS A 201 13.65 -2.53 -13.48
C LYS A 201 15.15 -2.82 -13.63
N ARG A 202 15.99 -1.80 -13.55
CA ARG A 202 17.45 -1.95 -13.67
C ARG A 202 18.12 -2.48 -12.40
N ALA A 203 17.40 -2.56 -11.27
CA ALA A 203 17.95 -3.00 -10.00
C ALA A 203 18.39 -4.47 -10.04
N ASP A 204 19.50 -4.78 -9.36
CA ASP A 204 19.90 -6.13 -9.01
C ASP A 204 19.50 -6.47 -7.57
N ILE A 205 19.42 -5.46 -6.70
CA ILE A 205 18.94 -5.53 -5.32
C ILE A 205 18.14 -4.27 -5.03
N VAL A 206 17.04 -4.41 -4.30
CA VAL A 206 16.22 -3.29 -3.85
C VAL A 206 16.29 -3.16 -2.34
N VAL A 207 16.52 -1.94 -1.84
CA VAL A 207 16.37 -1.62 -0.41
C VAL A 207 15.18 -0.68 -0.25
N ASP A 208 14.10 -1.13 0.41
CA ASP A 208 12.88 -0.31 0.54
C ASP A 208 13.04 0.73 1.66
N GLN A 209 13.20 0.29 2.94
CA GLN A 209 13.23 1.26 4.04
C GLN A 209 13.72 0.65 5.37
N MET A 210 14.27 1.52 6.26
CA MET A 210 14.93 1.07 7.48
C MET A 210 14.20 1.45 8.78
N HIS A 211 13.26 2.40 8.75
CA HIS A 211 12.63 2.93 9.95
C HIS A 211 11.23 2.36 10.24
N TYR A 212 10.52 1.93 9.20
CA TYR A 212 9.24 1.24 9.38
C TYR A 212 9.47 -0.27 9.52
N HIS A 213 8.58 -0.95 10.20
CA HIS A 213 8.70 -2.37 10.49
C HIS A 213 7.94 -3.25 9.48
N TRP A 214 7.73 -2.77 8.24
CA TRP A 214 7.07 -3.48 7.16
C TRP A 214 7.44 -2.88 5.81
N HIS A 215 7.29 -3.65 4.76
CA HIS A 215 7.55 -3.21 3.39
C HIS A 215 6.47 -2.25 2.85
N GLY A 216 6.84 -1.40 1.90
CA GLY A 216 5.96 -0.49 1.18
C GLY A 216 5.51 -1.02 -0.18
N VAL A 217 4.74 -0.19 -0.91
CA VAL A 217 4.30 -0.52 -2.28
C VAL A 217 5.51 -0.67 -3.22
N PHE A 218 6.54 0.14 -3.05
CA PHE A 218 7.79 0.02 -3.80
C PHE A 218 8.42 -1.38 -3.72
N ALA A 219 8.41 -1.99 -2.53
CA ALA A 219 8.89 -3.37 -2.37
C ALA A 219 8.00 -4.38 -3.12
N ILE A 220 6.66 -4.18 -3.10
CA ILE A 220 5.72 -5.04 -3.83
C ILE A 220 5.95 -4.94 -5.33
N GLU A 221 6.08 -3.72 -5.87
CA GLU A 221 6.39 -3.47 -7.29
C GLU A 221 7.73 -4.10 -7.69
N SER A 222 8.75 -3.95 -6.85
CA SER A 222 10.07 -4.54 -7.10
C SER A 222 10.04 -6.06 -7.12
N MET A 223 9.32 -6.68 -6.17
CA MET A 223 9.12 -8.13 -6.18
C MET A 223 8.28 -8.59 -7.37
N ALA A 224 7.33 -7.78 -7.86
CA ALA A 224 6.58 -8.09 -9.07
C ALA A 224 7.47 -8.15 -10.32
N TYR A 225 8.54 -7.37 -10.38
CA TYR A 225 9.58 -7.49 -11.40
C TYR A 225 10.58 -8.65 -11.13
N GLY A 226 10.45 -9.36 -10.02
CA GLY A 226 11.39 -10.44 -9.66
C GLY A 226 12.70 -9.93 -9.05
N LYS A 227 12.71 -8.74 -8.46
CA LYS A 227 13.90 -8.20 -7.79
C LYS A 227 13.93 -8.62 -6.32
N PRO A 228 15.10 -9.05 -5.78
CA PRO A 228 15.26 -9.32 -4.36
C PRO A 228 15.13 -8.02 -3.55
N VAL A 229 14.37 -8.07 -2.47
CA VAL A 229 14.10 -6.91 -1.62
C VAL A 229 14.70 -7.09 -0.24
N VAL A 230 15.30 -6.01 0.27
CA VAL A 230 15.79 -5.87 1.65
C VAL A 230 15.01 -4.76 2.33
N THR A 231 14.47 -5.00 3.51
CA THR A 231 13.77 -3.98 4.32
C THR A 231 13.70 -4.40 5.78
N HIS A 232 13.38 -3.49 6.68
CA HIS A 232 13.15 -3.82 8.07
C HIS A 232 11.76 -4.42 8.26
N LEU A 233 11.68 -5.65 8.77
CA LEU A 233 10.42 -6.35 9.04
C LEU A 233 10.27 -6.65 10.53
N ASP A 234 9.03 -6.54 11.02
CA ASP A 234 8.63 -7.03 12.33
C ASP A 234 8.48 -8.56 12.28
N PRO A 235 9.23 -9.33 13.07
CA PRO A 235 9.15 -10.80 13.04
C PRO A 235 7.76 -11.37 13.36
N GLN A 236 7.00 -10.71 14.26
CA GLN A 236 5.66 -11.15 14.60
C GLN A 236 4.70 -10.93 13.40
N ALA A 237 4.80 -9.79 12.74
CA ALA A 237 4.01 -9.51 11.55
C ALA A 237 4.36 -10.45 10.39
N VAL A 238 5.62 -10.85 10.24
CA VAL A 238 6.05 -11.87 9.28
C VAL A 238 5.36 -13.19 9.58
N ALA A 239 5.47 -13.71 10.81
CA ALA A 239 4.85 -14.98 11.21
C ALA A 239 3.33 -14.98 10.96
N GLN A 240 2.63 -13.91 11.35
CA GLN A 240 1.19 -13.76 11.13
C GLN A 240 0.83 -13.71 9.64
N THR A 241 1.66 -13.05 8.82
CA THR A 241 1.45 -12.98 7.36
C THR A 241 1.63 -14.36 6.74
N GLU A 242 2.68 -15.08 7.10
CA GLU A 242 2.97 -16.42 6.61
C GLU A 242 1.86 -17.42 6.98
N GLU A 243 1.37 -17.35 8.21
CA GLU A 243 0.23 -18.16 8.68
C GLU A 243 -1.05 -17.86 7.89
N ALA A 244 -1.39 -16.58 7.75
CA ALA A 244 -2.64 -16.16 7.12
C ALA A 244 -2.70 -16.45 5.63
N PHE A 245 -1.57 -16.34 4.91
CA PHE A 245 -1.54 -16.51 3.45
C PHE A 245 -0.94 -17.84 3.00
N GLY A 246 -0.40 -18.63 3.92
CA GLY A 246 0.20 -19.95 3.63
C GLY A 246 1.41 -19.86 2.71
N VAL A 247 2.19 -18.77 2.80
CA VAL A 247 3.37 -18.54 1.97
C VAL A 247 4.44 -17.78 2.76
N LYS A 248 5.72 -18.10 2.54
CA LYS A 248 6.82 -17.39 3.18
C LYS A 248 6.96 -15.96 2.67
N VAL A 249 7.35 -15.04 3.54
CA VAL A 249 7.72 -13.67 3.16
C VAL A 249 9.17 -13.66 2.68
N PRO A 250 9.43 -13.54 1.37
CA PRO A 250 10.77 -13.76 0.78
C PRO A 250 11.62 -12.47 0.79
N ILE A 251 11.42 -11.64 1.77
CA ILE A 251 12.14 -10.36 1.92
C ILE A 251 13.26 -10.56 2.93
N VAL A 252 14.47 -10.14 2.59
CA VAL A 252 15.59 -10.14 3.51
C VAL A 252 15.37 -9.06 4.56
N SER A 253 15.11 -9.48 5.80
CA SER A 253 14.92 -8.52 6.90
C SER A 253 16.26 -7.98 7.36
N ALA A 254 16.39 -6.65 7.37
CA ALA A 254 17.57 -5.94 7.84
C ALA A 254 17.18 -4.71 8.67
N THR A 255 17.94 -4.45 9.70
CA THR A 255 17.90 -3.20 10.45
C THR A 255 18.94 -2.24 9.92
N LYS A 256 18.91 -0.97 10.37
CA LYS A 256 19.96 0.00 10.04
C LYS A 256 21.36 -0.43 10.51
N ASP A 257 21.45 -1.31 11.51
CA ASP A 257 22.70 -1.70 12.17
C ASP A 257 23.33 -2.96 11.53
N ASP A 258 22.55 -3.81 10.87
CA ASP A 258 23.01 -5.04 10.21
C ASP A 258 22.85 -5.04 8.67
N LEU A 259 22.47 -3.91 8.07
CA LEU A 259 22.21 -3.80 6.63
C LEU A 259 23.41 -4.23 5.77
N VAL A 260 24.62 -3.89 6.16
CA VAL A 260 25.86 -4.30 5.46
C VAL A 260 25.99 -5.83 5.44
N GLU A 261 25.77 -6.46 6.60
CA GLU A 261 25.82 -7.92 6.75
C GLU A 261 24.75 -8.61 5.89
N LYS A 262 23.54 -8.09 5.90
CA LYS A 262 22.38 -8.67 5.17
C LYS A 262 22.47 -8.46 3.65
N LEU A 263 23.11 -7.40 3.18
CA LEU A 263 23.33 -7.17 1.75
C LEU A 263 24.43 -8.07 1.17
N ARG A 264 25.47 -8.40 1.95
CA ARG A 264 26.66 -9.13 1.47
C ARG A 264 26.32 -10.43 0.75
N PRO A 265 25.50 -11.37 1.27
CA PRO A 265 25.15 -12.59 0.56
C PRO A 265 24.49 -12.37 -0.81
N LEU A 266 23.65 -11.32 -0.92
CA LEU A 266 23.00 -10.95 -2.18
C LEU A 266 24.00 -10.34 -3.17
N ILE A 267 25.03 -9.65 -2.69
CA ILE A 267 26.10 -9.08 -3.51
C ILE A 267 26.98 -10.20 -4.05
N ASP A 268 27.40 -11.12 -3.19
CA ASP A 268 28.36 -12.16 -3.49
C ASP A 268 27.77 -13.28 -4.37
N SER A 269 26.43 -13.42 -4.45
CA SER A 269 25.79 -14.52 -5.19
C SER A 269 24.68 -14.05 -6.12
N PHE A 270 24.94 -14.11 -7.43
CA PHE A 270 23.94 -13.88 -8.47
C PHE A 270 22.78 -14.89 -8.38
N GLU A 271 23.08 -16.16 -8.17
CA GLU A 271 22.06 -17.20 -8.04
C GLU A 271 21.14 -16.98 -6.82
N LEU A 272 21.68 -16.44 -5.72
CA LEU A 272 20.87 -16.07 -4.58
C LEU A 272 19.92 -14.91 -4.94
N ARG A 273 20.42 -13.88 -5.65
CA ARG A 273 19.56 -12.77 -6.11
C ARG A 273 18.40 -13.27 -6.98
N LYS A 274 18.67 -14.14 -7.95
CA LYS A 274 17.65 -14.75 -8.82
C LYS A 274 16.61 -15.53 -8.03
N ARG A 275 17.07 -16.38 -7.10
CA ARG A 275 16.18 -17.21 -6.28
C ARG A 275 15.28 -16.34 -5.41
N VAL A 276 15.83 -15.40 -4.65
CA VAL A 276 15.05 -14.51 -3.78
C VAL A 276 14.10 -13.64 -4.60
N GLY A 277 14.52 -13.17 -5.77
CA GLY A 277 13.65 -12.43 -6.70
C GLY A 277 12.48 -13.27 -7.21
N ALA A 278 12.72 -14.51 -7.60
CA ALA A 278 11.67 -15.44 -8.05
C ALA A 278 10.67 -15.78 -6.91
N GLU A 279 11.18 -16.01 -5.69
CA GLU A 279 10.35 -16.19 -4.50
C GLU A 279 9.50 -14.93 -4.22
N GLY A 280 10.10 -13.73 -4.42
CA GLY A 280 9.40 -12.44 -4.34
C GLY A 280 8.24 -12.34 -5.30
N ARG A 281 8.44 -12.70 -6.56
CA ARG A 281 7.40 -12.71 -7.60
C ARG A 281 6.27 -13.66 -7.21
N ALA A 282 6.58 -14.89 -6.82
CA ALA A 282 5.58 -15.86 -6.39
C ALA A 282 4.77 -15.39 -5.16
N TYR A 283 5.42 -14.71 -4.21
CA TYR A 283 4.76 -14.11 -3.06
C TYR A 283 3.77 -13.02 -3.48
N VAL A 284 4.17 -12.11 -4.37
CA VAL A 284 3.29 -11.04 -4.86
C VAL A 284 2.09 -11.62 -5.60
N GLU A 285 2.29 -12.62 -6.45
CA GLU A 285 1.21 -13.33 -7.13
C GLU A 285 0.24 -14.02 -6.16
N ARG A 286 0.69 -14.47 -4.99
CA ARG A 286 -0.15 -15.11 -3.99
C ARG A 286 -0.89 -14.12 -3.11
N VAL A 287 -0.21 -13.03 -2.68
CA VAL A 287 -0.67 -12.14 -1.61
C VAL A 287 -1.18 -10.81 -2.15
N HIS A 288 -0.52 -10.26 -3.15
CA HIS A 288 -0.72 -8.89 -3.63
C HIS A 288 -1.36 -8.82 -5.03
N ASP A 289 -1.68 -9.95 -5.67
CA ASP A 289 -2.45 -9.93 -6.91
C ASP A 289 -3.77 -9.19 -6.71
N LEU A 290 -4.02 -8.19 -7.53
CA LEU A 290 -5.14 -7.27 -7.36
C LEU A 290 -6.51 -7.97 -7.43
N ASP A 291 -6.63 -9.01 -8.26
CA ASP A 291 -7.90 -9.77 -8.36
C ASP A 291 -8.13 -10.63 -7.10
N LYS A 292 -7.07 -11.19 -6.50
CA LYS A 292 -7.16 -11.89 -5.20
C LYS A 292 -7.45 -10.93 -4.05
N VAL A 293 -6.91 -9.72 -4.10
CA VAL A 293 -7.23 -8.67 -3.12
C VAL A 293 -8.70 -8.24 -3.27
N ALA A 294 -9.23 -8.15 -4.49
CA ALA A 294 -10.64 -7.87 -4.72
C ALA A 294 -11.56 -8.98 -4.16
N ASP A 295 -11.17 -10.26 -4.27
CA ASP A 295 -11.92 -11.36 -3.65
C ASP A 295 -12.02 -11.19 -2.13
N ARG A 296 -10.92 -10.82 -1.45
CA ARG A 296 -10.94 -10.53 0.00
C ARG A 296 -11.85 -9.36 0.38
N PHE A 297 -11.91 -8.32 -0.46
CA PHE A 297 -12.88 -7.23 -0.26
C PHE A 297 -14.33 -7.71 -0.43
N ILE A 298 -14.61 -8.54 -1.44
CA ILE A 298 -15.94 -9.10 -1.67
C ILE A 298 -16.37 -9.97 -0.49
N GLU A 299 -15.50 -10.83 0.03
CA GLU A 299 -15.73 -11.63 1.24
C GLU A 299 -16.05 -10.74 2.45
N LEU A 300 -15.27 -9.68 2.67
CA LEU A 300 -15.53 -8.72 3.74
C LEU A 300 -16.89 -8.02 3.55
N TYR A 301 -17.19 -7.58 2.33
CA TYR A 301 -18.45 -6.90 2.04
C TYR A 301 -19.64 -7.82 2.26
N ALA A 302 -19.55 -9.07 1.83
CA ALA A 302 -20.59 -10.08 2.05
C ALA A 302 -20.81 -10.37 3.54
N SER A 303 -19.76 -10.30 4.37
CA SER A 303 -19.85 -10.56 5.81
C SER A 303 -20.56 -9.45 6.59
N ILE A 304 -20.68 -8.25 6.04
CA ILE A 304 -21.30 -7.10 6.70
C ILE A 304 -22.67 -6.72 6.12
N LEU A 305 -23.04 -7.21 4.93
CA LEU A 305 -24.35 -6.99 4.32
C LEU A 305 -25.43 -7.79 5.03
#